data_afcca92f31a8bc51dcf460589028bf50
#
_entry.id   afcca92f31a8bc51dcf460589028bf50
#
_cell.length_a   1.000
_cell.length_b   1.000
_cell.length_c   1.000
_cell.angle_alpha   90.00
_cell.angle_beta   90.00
_cell.angle_gamma   90.00
#
_symmetry.space_group_name_H-M   'P 1'
#
loop_
_entity.id
_entity.type
_entity.pdbx_description
1 polymer ?
#
loop_
_entity_poly.entity_id
_entity_poly.type
_entity_poly.pdbx_seq_one_letter_code
_entity_poly.pdbx_strand_id
1 'polypeptide(L)'
;MNYPVYLLELDENGNTKYGLQDIALVESPAYQSSFVKFDEQKLNFAIQNEEKQIVMGAVMIPDKMIYREENGKPFYVVANKETIYEASQKFNSENRNLNVKATHETDTNLSDVFIFESFITDENRVQKVKGFEELPYGTWFVTMKVNNPTVWEQVKAGEFTGFSLEALFKLKPITTLSDDEINTLMSIIDYIKCPLNYLLNTLK
;
A
#
# COMPACT_ATOMS: atom_id res chain seq x y z
N MET A 1 -12.52 -17.41 11.76
CA MET A 1 -11.10 -17.79 11.84
C MET A 1 -10.30 -16.51 11.82
N ASN A 2 -9.57 -16.20 12.89
CA ASN A 2 -8.69 -15.01 12.91
C ASN A 2 -7.35 -15.42 12.36
N TYR A 3 -7.02 -14.96 11.15
CA TYR A 3 -5.68 -15.13 10.61
C TYR A 3 -4.69 -14.17 11.26
N PRO A 4 -3.43 -14.55 11.46
CA PRO A 4 -2.42 -13.66 12.01
C PRO A 4 -2.23 -12.43 11.11
N VAL A 5 -1.95 -11.28 11.74
CA VAL A 5 -1.70 -10.01 11.07
C VAL A 5 -0.26 -9.59 11.34
N TYR A 6 0.44 -9.16 10.29
CA TYR A 6 1.82 -8.68 10.38
C TYR A 6 1.93 -7.26 9.86
N LEU A 7 2.64 -6.42 10.60
CA LEU A 7 3.09 -5.12 10.12
C LEU A 7 4.27 -5.31 9.18
N LEU A 8 4.24 -4.62 8.06
CA LEU A 8 5.38 -4.52 7.14
C LEU A 8 6.39 -3.52 7.70
N GLU A 9 7.65 -3.91 7.80
CA GLU A 9 8.76 -3.05 8.24
C GLU A 9 9.93 -3.12 7.25
N LEU A 10 10.62 -2.00 7.06
CA LEU A 10 11.88 -1.99 6.35
C LEU A 10 13.00 -2.57 7.20
N ASP A 11 14.10 -2.97 6.57
CA ASP A 11 15.30 -3.40 7.30
C ASP A 11 16.09 -2.18 7.76
N GLU A 12 16.25 -2.03 9.07
CA GLU A 12 17.00 -0.93 9.71
C GLU A 12 18.49 -0.90 9.30
N ASN A 13 19.03 -2.02 8.83
CA ASN A 13 20.42 -2.12 8.41
C ASN A 13 20.69 -1.54 7.00
N GLY A 14 19.73 -0.90 6.39
CA GLY A 14 19.88 -0.25 5.07
C GLY A 14 20.07 -1.22 3.90
N ASN A 15 19.70 -2.50 4.07
CA ASN A 15 19.80 -3.48 2.99
C ASN A 15 18.92 -3.06 1.82
N THR A 16 19.53 -2.88 0.65
CA THR A 16 18.87 -2.44 -0.58
C THR A 16 17.82 -3.40 -1.11
N LYS A 17 17.84 -4.68 -0.68
CA LYS A 17 16.83 -5.67 -1.06
C LYS A 17 15.46 -5.39 -0.43
N TYR A 18 15.39 -4.69 0.71
CA TYR A 18 14.12 -4.38 1.35
C TYR A 18 13.47 -3.12 0.77
N GLY A 19 12.15 -3.06 0.87
CA GLY A 19 11.31 -2.03 0.31
C GLY A 19 10.77 -2.40 -1.08
N LEU A 20 10.12 -1.44 -1.74
CA LEU A 20 9.58 -1.60 -3.08
C LEU A 20 10.70 -1.67 -4.11
N GLN A 21 10.73 -2.75 -4.89
CA GLN A 21 11.78 -2.99 -5.90
C GLN A 21 11.36 -2.48 -7.28
N ASP A 22 10.14 -2.82 -7.70
CA ASP A 22 9.57 -2.39 -8.98
C ASP A 22 8.04 -2.26 -8.91
N ILE A 23 7.51 -1.62 -9.94
CA ILE A 23 6.07 -1.47 -10.14
C ILE A 23 5.75 -2.07 -11.51
N ALA A 24 4.85 -3.04 -11.55
CA ALA A 24 4.38 -3.64 -12.80
C ALA A 24 3.02 -3.06 -13.20
N LEU A 25 2.82 -2.88 -14.51
CA LEU A 25 1.52 -2.70 -15.13
C LEU A 25 0.84 -4.06 -15.27
N VAL A 26 -0.38 -4.22 -14.80
CA VAL A 26 -1.06 -5.52 -14.79
C VAL A 26 -2.49 -5.43 -15.31
N GLU A 27 -2.96 -6.49 -15.99
CA GLU A 27 -4.33 -6.62 -16.49
C GLU A 27 -5.34 -6.78 -15.36
N SER A 28 -4.93 -7.51 -14.35
CA SER A 28 -5.70 -7.72 -13.14
C SER A 28 -4.73 -7.74 -11.97
N PRO A 29 -4.81 -6.81 -11.05
CA PRO A 29 -3.96 -6.89 -9.87
C PRO A 29 -4.31 -8.15 -9.11
N ALA A 30 -3.41 -9.13 -9.19
CA ALA A 30 -3.40 -10.37 -8.46
C ALA A 30 -3.97 -11.62 -9.11
N TYR A 31 -3.27 -12.13 -10.09
CA TYR A 31 -3.21 -13.58 -10.27
C TYR A 31 -1.77 -13.94 -10.59
N GLN A 32 -0.99 -14.32 -9.58
CA GLN A 32 -0.02 -15.39 -9.81
C GLN A 32 0.47 -16.07 -8.54
N SER A 33 0.45 -17.38 -8.70
CA SER A 33 0.93 -18.39 -7.80
C SER A 33 2.38 -18.23 -7.43
N SER A 34 2.64 -18.31 -6.20
CA SER A 34 3.76 -18.54 -5.31
C SER A 34 4.22 -17.38 -4.44
N PHE A 35 3.81 -16.14 -4.70
CA PHE A 35 3.88 -15.07 -3.73
C PHE A 35 2.54 -14.34 -3.72
N VAL A 36 1.63 -14.81 -2.85
CA VAL A 36 0.58 -14.04 -2.26
C VAL A 36 -0.50 -13.45 -3.20
N LYS A 37 -1.64 -14.10 -3.26
CA LYS A 37 -2.88 -13.52 -3.77
C LYS A 37 -3.22 -12.26 -2.99
N PHE A 38 -3.21 -11.11 -3.66
CA PHE A 38 -3.92 -9.93 -3.18
C PHE A 38 -5.41 -10.19 -3.35
N ASP A 39 -6.18 -10.13 -2.28
CA ASP A 39 -7.63 -10.18 -2.34
C ASP A 39 -8.13 -8.88 -2.99
N GLU A 40 -8.91 -9.04 -4.00
CA GLU A 40 -9.72 -8.17 -4.87
C GLU A 40 -9.80 -6.65 -4.63
N GLN A 41 -8.78 -6.00 -4.16
CA GLN A 41 -8.76 -4.54 -4.28
C GLN A 41 -7.78 -4.16 -5.38
N LYS A 42 -8.32 -4.05 -6.58
CA LYS A 42 -7.63 -3.44 -7.71
C LYS A 42 -7.13 -2.07 -7.29
N LEU A 43 -5.82 -1.92 -7.20
CA LEU A 43 -5.21 -0.60 -7.20
C LEU A 43 -5.25 -0.11 -8.64
N ASN A 44 -6.45 0.23 -9.10
CA ASN A 44 -6.63 0.74 -10.45
C ASN A 44 -5.85 2.04 -10.57
N PHE A 45 -5.21 2.23 -11.70
CA PHE A 45 -4.75 3.56 -12.08
C PHE A 45 -5.86 4.26 -12.89
N ALA A 46 -5.82 5.59 -12.92
CA ALA A 46 -6.63 6.39 -13.81
C ALA A 46 -5.75 6.97 -14.93
N ILE A 47 -6.27 6.97 -16.16
CA ILE A 47 -5.66 7.74 -17.25
C ILE A 47 -5.87 9.22 -16.90
N GLN A 48 -4.80 9.93 -16.59
CA GLN A 48 -4.85 11.35 -16.22
C GLN A 48 -4.85 12.26 -17.44
N ASN A 49 -4.13 11.85 -18.48
CA ASN A 49 -4.08 12.61 -19.72
C ASN A 49 -3.74 11.67 -20.87
N GLU A 50 -4.71 11.43 -21.73
CA GLU A 50 -4.56 10.51 -22.87
C GLU A 50 -3.56 11.03 -23.91
N GLU A 51 -3.62 12.32 -24.25
CA GLU A 51 -2.69 12.93 -25.21
C GLU A 51 -1.25 12.89 -24.73
N LYS A 52 -1.06 13.03 -23.42
CA LYS A 52 0.27 12.95 -22.79
C LYS A 52 0.67 11.53 -22.38
N GLN A 53 -0.19 10.54 -22.55
CA GLN A 53 0.08 9.14 -22.17
C GLN A 53 0.49 9.01 -20.69
N ILE A 54 -0.34 9.55 -19.80
CA ILE A 54 -0.08 9.60 -18.35
C ILE A 54 -1.12 8.77 -17.61
N VAL A 55 -0.65 7.87 -16.74
CA VAL A 55 -1.47 7.13 -15.79
C VAL A 55 -1.03 7.43 -14.36
N MET A 56 -1.97 7.47 -13.42
CA MET A 56 -1.69 7.69 -12.01
C MET A 56 -2.52 6.73 -11.15
N GLY A 57 -1.93 6.22 -10.08
CA GLY A 57 -2.63 5.35 -9.14
C GLY A 57 -1.93 5.27 -7.79
N ALA A 58 -2.67 4.74 -6.81
CA ALA A 58 -2.12 4.42 -5.50
C ALA A 58 -1.21 3.19 -5.60
N VAL A 59 -0.09 3.20 -4.91
CA VAL A 59 0.83 2.07 -4.80
C VAL A 59 0.84 1.44 -3.42
N MET A 60 0.68 2.23 -2.36
CA MET A 60 0.47 1.71 -1.01
C MET A 60 -0.59 2.54 -0.28
N ILE A 61 -1.47 1.85 0.44
CA ILE A 61 -2.57 2.46 1.20
C ILE A 61 -2.37 2.09 2.68
N PRO A 62 -2.31 3.08 3.59
CA PRO A 62 -2.08 2.81 4.99
C PRO A 62 -3.22 2.03 5.62
N ASP A 63 -2.86 1.17 6.57
CA ASP A 63 -3.76 0.39 7.41
C ASP A 63 -4.71 -0.55 6.65
N LYS A 64 -4.45 -0.76 5.37
CA LYS A 64 -5.19 -1.69 4.54
C LYS A 64 -4.64 -3.10 4.71
N MET A 65 -5.49 -4.01 5.18
CA MET A 65 -5.13 -5.42 5.28
C MET A 65 -5.05 -6.05 3.90
N ILE A 66 -3.95 -6.74 3.65
CA ILE A 66 -3.70 -7.46 2.40
C ILE A 66 -3.55 -8.94 2.74
N TYR A 67 -4.44 -9.77 2.19
CA TYR A 67 -4.39 -11.23 2.37
C TYR A 67 -3.12 -11.81 1.77
N ARG A 68 -2.54 -12.76 2.47
CA ARG A 68 -1.33 -13.49 2.11
C ARG A 68 -1.48 -14.97 2.41
N GLU A 69 -0.82 -15.79 1.60
CA GLU A 69 -0.73 -17.24 1.87
C GLU A 69 0.68 -17.72 1.57
N GLU A 70 1.30 -18.37 2.53
CA GLU A 70 2.62 -18.98 2.37
C GLU A 70 2.56 -20.43 2.86
N ASN A 71 2.96 -21.38 2.02
CA ASN A 71 2.94 -22.81 2.33
C ASN A 71 1.56 -23.30 2.85
N GLY A 72 0.46 -22.81 2.25
CA GLY A 72 -0.91 -23.16 2.62
C GLY A 72 -1.37 -22.51 3.94
N LYS A 73 -0.61 -21.56 4.50
CA LYS A 73 -0.97 -20.84 5.72
C LYS A 73 -1.37 -19.39 5.38
N PRO A 74 -2.65 -19.05 5.57
CA PRO A 74 -3.13 -17.70 5.31
C PRO A 74 -2.75 -16.74 6.45
N PHE A 75 -2.48 -15.49 6.08
CA PHE A 75 -2.23 -14.38 7.01
C PHE A 75 -2.55 -13.04 6.32
N TYR A 76 -2.56 -11.98 7.09
CA TYR A 76 -2.67 -10.62 6.58
C TYR A 76 -1.38 -9.85 6.79
N VAL A 77 -1.09 -8.94 5.88
CA VAL A 77 -0.06 -7.92 6.07
C VAL A 77 -0.67 -6.53 5.99
N VAL A 78 -0.09 -5.58 6.69
CA VAL A 78 -0.52 -4.19 6.71
C VAL A 78 0.69 -3.28 6.76
N ALA A 79 0.64 -2.16 6.05
CA ALA A 79 1.62 -1.09 6.15
C ALA A 79 0.97 0.10 6.88
N ASN A 80 1.63 0.65 7.89
CA ASN A 80 1.22 1.91 8.49
C ASN A 80 1.78 3.10 7.70
N LYS A 81 1.40 4.32 8.05
CA LYS A 81 1.86 5.55 7.37
C LYS A 81 3.38 5.71 7.41
N GLU A 82 4.03 5.32 8.49
CA GLU A 82 5.48 5.41 8.66
C GLU A 82 6.20 4.47 7.69
N THR A 83 5.80 3.20 7.66
CA THR A 83 6.34 2.21 6.71
C THR A 83 6.20 2.70 5.26
N ILE A 84 5.04 3.28 4.90
CA ILE A 84 4.81 3.81 3.56
C ILE A 84 5.74 4.99 3.26
N TYR A 85 5.91 5.88 4.23
CA TYR A 85 6.78 7.04 4.11
C TYR A 85 8.24 6.62 3.89
N GLU A 86 8.76 5.72 4.71
CA GLU A 86 10.10 5.17 4.58
C GLU A 86 10.30 4.42 3.25
N ALA A 87 9.32 3.58 2.86
CA ALA A 87 9.37 2.84 1.60
C ALA A 87 9.41 3.77 0.39
N SER A 88 8.63 4.86 0.40
CA SER A 88 8.62 5.84 -0.68
C SER A 88 9.94 6.61 -0.78
N GLN A 89 10.52 7.00 0.36
CA GLN A 89 11.82 7.67 0.38
C GLN A 89 12.93 6.76 -0.16
N LYS A 90 12.95 5.50 0.29
CA LYS A 90 13.92 4.52 -0.18
C LYS A 90 13.81 4.29 -1.69
N PHE A 91 12.59 4.09 -2.20
CA PHE A 91 12.33 3.92 -3.62
C PHE A 91 12.89 5.07 -4.46
N ASN A 92 12.63 6.31 -4.03
CA ASN A 92 13.10 7.49 -4.74
C ASN A 92 14.62 7.70 -4.58
N SER A 93 15.18 7.50 -3.38
CA SER A 93 16.62 7.69 -3.14
C SER A 93 17.51 6.68 -3.89
N GLU A 94 16.96 5.49 -4.15
CA GLU A 94 17.65 4.45 -4.92
C GLU A 94 17.37 4.53 -6.42
N ASN A 95 16.72 5.60 -6.89
CA ASN A 95 16.43 5.87 -8.31
C ASN A 95 15.64 4.74 -9.01
N ARG A 96 14.70 4.12 -8.30
CA ARG A 96 13.91 3.00 -8.82
C ARG A 96 12.75 3.41 -9.72
N ASN A 97 12.64 4.68 -10.05
CA ASN A 97 11.62 5.25 -10.92
C ASN A 97 11.62 4.70 -12.35
N LEU A 98 12.70 4.05 -12.78
CA LEU A 98 12.80 3.34 -14.06
C LEU A 98 12.52 1.83 -13.94
N ASN A 99 12.30 1.33 -12.73
CA ASN A 99 11.98 -0.08 -12.49
C ASN A 99 10.48 -0.32 -12.72
N VAL A 100 10.08 -0.26 -13.97
CA VAL A 100 8.69 -0.51 -14.40
C VAL A 100 8.67 -1.74 -15.29
N LYS A 101 7.83 -2.71 -14.96
CA LYS A 101 7.69 -3.97 -15.68
C LYS A 101 6.29 -4.09 -16.32
N ALA A 102 6.16 -4.89 -17.39
CA ALA A 102 4.89 -5.42 -17.86
C ALA A 102 4.75 -6.81 -17.27
N THR A 103 3.96 -6.96 -16.25
CA THR A 103 3.83 -8.19 -15.45
C THR A 103 5.06 -8.55 -14.61
N HIS A 104 4.87 -9.39 -13.58
CA HIS A 104 6.00 -9.86 -12.75
C HIS A 104 6.76 -11.04 -13.37
N GLU A 105 6.35 -11.50 -14.56
CA GLU A 105 6.97 -12.64 -15.23
C GLU A 105 8.23 -12.27 -16.01
N THR A 106 8.45 -10.98 -16.22
CA THR A 106 9.60 -10.49 -16.98
C THR A 106 10.61 -9.84 -16.05
N ASP A 107 11.86 -10.30 -16.09
CA ASP A 107 12.97 -9.65 -15.38
C ASP A 107 13.42 -8.34 -16.05
N THR A 108 12.79 -7.96 -17.15
CA THR A 108 13.19 -6.82 -17.97
C THR A 108 12.27 -5.62 -17.73
N ASN A 109 12.86 -4.49 -17.40
CA ASN A 109 12.14 -3.22 -17.32
C ASN A 109 11.61 -2.81 -18.70
N LEU A 110 10.43 -2.21 -18.72
CA LEU A 110 9.87 -1.63 -19.94
C LEU A 110 10.72 -0.45 -20.43
N SER A 111 11.05 -0.45 -21.71
CA SER A 111 11.66 0.73 -22.33
C SER A 111 10.61 1.83 -22.48
N ASP A 112 11.03 3.08 -22.31
CA ASP A 112 10.18 4.26 -22.49
C ASP A 112 8.93 4.34 -21.61
N VAL A 113 8.99 3.70 -20.44
CA VAL A 113 7.98 3.80 -19.37
C VAL A 113 8.70 4.14 -18.08
N PHE A 114 8.26 5.20 -17.39
CA PHE A 114 8.91 5.64 -16.16
C PHE A 114 7.97 6.42 -15.26
N ILE A 115 8.28 6.38 -13.97
CA ILE A 115 7.61 7.17 -12.93
C ILE A 115 8.30 8.53 -12.87
N PHE A 116 7.53 9.61 -13.01
CA PHE A 116 8.06 10.97 -12.96
C PHE A 116 7.49 11.79 -11.78
N GLU A 117 6.42 11.31 -11.15
CA GLU A 117 5.91 11.86 -9.90
C GLU A 117 5.72 10.74 -8.89
N SER A 118 6.09 11.01 -7.65
CA SER A 118 5.94 10.12 -6.51
C SER A 118 5.63 10.97 -5.29
N PHE A 119 4.44 10.79 -4.67
CA PHE A 119 4.01 11.62 -3.56
C PHE A 119 3.09 10.85 -2.60
N ILE A 120 3.04 11.31 -1.36
CA ILE A 120 2.14 10.80 -0.34
C ILE A 120 1.12 11.89 -0.01
N THR A 121 -0.16 11.52 0.04
CA THR A 121 -1.23 12.43 0.42
C THR A 121 -1.16 12.77 1.91
N ASP A 122 -1.29 14.06 2.25
CA ASP A 122 -1.42 14.53 3.62
C ASP A 122 -2.33 15.77 3.69
N GLU A 123 -2.87 16.05 4.87
CA GLU A 123 -3.88 17.08 5.07
C GLU A 123 -3.35 18.50 4.82
N ASN A 124 -2.04 18.73 5.00
CA ASN A 124 -1.44 20.04 4.99
C ASN A 124 -0.78 20.39 3.65
N ARG A 125 -0.27 19.39 2.92
CA ARG A 125 0.59 19.59 1.77
C ARG A 125 -0.01 19.05 0.46
N VAL A 126 -0.42 17.79 0.45
CA VAL A 126 -0.96 17.11 -0.73
C VAL A 126 -2.32 16.53 -0.41
N GLN A 127 -3.36 17.25 -0.80
CA GLN A 127 -4.75 16.89 -0.51
C GLN A 127 -5.20 15.64 -1.28
N LYS A 128 -6.49 15.34 -1.17
CA LYS A 128 -7.11 14.20 -1.85
C LYS A 128 -6.95 14.29 -3.36
N VAL A 129 -6.62 13.16 -3.95
CA VAL A 129 -6.44 13.01 -5.40
C VAL A 129 -7.81 12.79 -6.04
N LYS A 130 -8.11 13.54 -7.11
CA LYS A 130 -9.36 13.40 -7.86
C LYS A 130 -9.51 11.97 -8.41
N GLY A 131 -10.65 11.35 -8.14
CA GLY A 131 -10.93 9.96 -8.48
C GLY A 131 -10.45 8.93 -7.46
N PHE A 132 -9.83 9.39 -6.35
CA PHE A 132 -9.34 8.58 -5.23
C PHE A 132 -9.63 9.24 -3.88
N GLU A 133 -10.69 10.02 -3.81
CA GLU A 133 -11.04 10.85 -2.65
C GLU A 133 -11.33 10.00 -1.39
N GLU A 134 -11.76 8.77 -1.58
CA GLU A 134 -12.06 7.82 -0.50
C GLU A 134 -10.81 7.25 0.18
N LEU A 135 -9.64 7.31 -0.48
CA LEU A 135 -8.42 6.78 0.09
C LEU A 135 -7.93 7.62 1.27
N PRO A 136 -7.40 6.99 2.34
CA PRO A 136 -6.94 7.71 3.51
C PRO A 136 -5.70 8.57 3.23
N TYR A 137 -5.49 9.62 4.02
CA TYR A 137 -4.22 10.33 4.04
C TYR A 137 -3.07 9.42 4.48
N GLY A 138 -1.91 9.59 3.87
CA GLY A 138 -0.78 8.67 3.98
C GLY A 138 -0.71 7.67 2.84
N THR A 139 -1.66 7.71 1.90
CA THR A 139 -1.60 6.90 0.67
C THR A 139 -0.49 7.41 -0.24
N TRP A 140 0.35 6.50 -0.68
CA TRP A 140 1.42 6.77 -1.65
C TRP A 140 0.92 6.58 -3.07
N PHE A 141 1.07 7.61 -3.90
CA PHE A 141 0.73 7.63 -5.32
C PHE A 141 1.98 7.76 -6.17
N VAL A 142 1.89 7.20 -7.38
CA VAL A 142 2.85 7.46 -8.45
C VAL A 142 2.12 7.87 -9.71
N THR A 143 2.79 8.74 -10.48
CA THR A 143 2.37 9.12 -11.84
C THR A 143 3.41 8.59 -12.82
N MET A 144 2.93 7.86 -13.81
CA MET A 144 3.76 7.15 -14.76
C MET A 144 3.54 7.71 -16.17
N LYS A 145 4.62 7.96 -16.87
CA LYS A 145 4.64 8.29 -18.29
C LYS A 145 4.85 7.00 -19.09
N VAL A 146 4.00 6.76 -20.08
CA VAL A 146 4.03 5.58 -20.95
C VAL A 146 4.33 6.02 -22.38
N ASN A 147 5.59 6.28 -22.70
CA ASN A 147 5.98 6.65 -24.06
C ASN A 147 6.02 5.45 -25.03
N ASN A 148 6.08 4.23 -24.50
CA ASN A 148 6.07 3.02 -25.29
C ASN A 148 4.71 2.85 -26.01
N PRO A 149 4.65 2.90 -27.36
CA PRO A 149 3.36 2.87 -28.07
C PRO A 149 2.58 1.56 -27.85
N THR A 150 3.27 0.43 -27.82
CA THR A 150 2.62 -0.87 -27.62
C THR A 150 1.99 -0.98 -26.23
N VAL A 151 2.73 -0.56 -25.21
CA VAL A 151 2.23 -0.54 -23.83
C VAL A 151 1.06 0.46 -23.69
N TRP A 152 1.14 1.61 -24.38
CA TRP A 152 0.06 2.59 -24.34
C TRP A 152 -1.23 2.09 -24.99
N GLU A 153 -1.15 1.37 -26.13
CA GLU A 153 -2.32 0.74 -26.73
C GLU A 153 -2.97 -0.29 -25.78
N GLN A 154 -2.18 -1.06 -25.06
CA GLN A 154 -2.68 -2.01 -24.04
C GLN A 154 -3.36 -1.30 -22.86
N VAL A 155 -2.82 -0.16 -22.42
CA VAL A 155 -3.48 0.69 -21.41
C VAL A 155 -4.84 1.20 -21.92
N LYS A 156 -4.91 1.71 -23.14
CA LYS A 156 -6.17 2.20 -23.74
C LYS A 156 -7.18 1.07 -23.96
N ALA A 157 -6.71 -0.10 -24.35
CA ALA A 157 -7.55 -1.29 -24.51
C ALA A 157 -8.10 -1.84 -23.19
N GLY A 158 -7.57 -1.36 -22.03
CA GLY A 158 -7.93 -1.88 -20.73
C GLY A 158 -7.28 -3.23 -20.41
N GLU A 159 -6.24 -3.61 -21.15
CA GLU A 159 -5.44 -4.79 -20.84
C GLU A 159 -4.61 -4.53 -19.57
N PHE A 160 -4.04 -3.34 -19.43
CA PHE A 160 -3.46 -2.89 -18.17
C PHE A 160 -4.43 -1.95 -17.47
N THR A 161 -4.84 -2.31 -16.26
CA THR A 161 -5.83 -1.55 -15.48
C THR A 161 -5.32 -1.07 -14.13
N GLY A 162 -4.17 -1.54 -13.67
CA GLY A 162 -3.65 -1.18 -12.35
C GLY A 162 -2.16 -1.44 -12.20
N PHE A 163 -1.70 -1.11 -10.99
CA PHE A 163 -0.32 -1.35 -10.56
C PHE A 163 -0.25 -2.58 -9.66
N SER A 164 0.80 -3.36 -9.82
CA SER A 164 1.21 -4.40 -8.89
C SER A 164 2.63 -4.12 -8.41
N LEU A 165 2.92 -4.50 -7.17
CA LEU A 165 4.17 -4.18 -6.51
C LEU A 165 5.01 -5.42 -6.27
N GLU A 166 6.28 -5.37 -6.61
CA GLU A 166 7.28 -6.31 -6.11
C GLU A 166 8.05 -5.64 -4.96
N ALA A 167 7.92 -6.20 -3.77
CA ALA A 167 8.49 -5.61 -2.56
C ALA A 167 8.91 -6.69 -1.57
N LEU A 168 9.98 -6.41 -0.85
CA LEU A 168 10.44 -7.23 0.28
C LEU A 168 10.36 -6.42 1.58
N PHE A 169 9.64 -6.95 2.56
CA PHE A 169 9.51 -6.35 3.90
C PHE A 169 9.78 -7.40 4.98
N LYS A 170 10.22 -6.96 6.14
CA LYS A 170 10.17 -7.75 7.35
C LYS A 170 8.74 -7.84 7.83
N LEU A 171 8.36 -8.98 8.39
CA LEU A 171 7.05 -9.21 8.97
C LEU A 171 7.15 -9.15 10.49
N LYS A 172 6.55 -8.12 11.07
CA LYS A 172 6.45 -7.99 12.53
C LYS A 172 5.05 -8.40 12.97
N PRO A 173 4.90 -9.43 13.81
CA PRO A 173 3.60 -9.83 14.32
C PRO A 173 2.89 -8.67 15.02
N ILE A 174 1.65 -8.38 14.64
CA ILE A 174 0.78 -7.52 15.42
C ILE A 174 0.09 -8.43 16.43
N THR A 175 0.42 -8.26 17.72
CA THR A 175 -0.29 -8.95 18.78
C THR A 175 -1.70 -8.38 18.83
N THR A 176 -2.66 -9.10 18.29
CA THR A 176 -4.07 -8.82 18.59
C THR A 176 -4.31 -9.18 20.04
N LEU A 177 -4.76 -8.21 20.82
CA LEU A 177 -5.20 -8.50 22.17
C LEU A 177 -6.29 -9.58 22.09
N SER A 178 -6.21 -10.59 22.92
CA SER A 178 -7.26 -11.58 23.06
C SER A 178 -8.53 -10.90 23.57
N ASP A 179 -9.69 -11.52 23.33
CA ASP A 179 -10.97 -10.99 23.83
C ASP A 179 -10.93 -10.76 25.36
N ASP A 180 -10.20 -11.58 26.11
CA ASP A 180 -10.00 -11.41 27.56
C ASP A 180 -9.13 -10.19 27.90
N GLU A 181 -8.10 -9.92 27.14
CA GLU A 181 -7.27 -8.72 27.29
C GLU A 181 -8.04 -7.44 26.92
N ILE A 182 -8.83 -7.49 25.84
CA ILE A 182 -9.73 -6.39 25.45
C ILE A 182 -10.75 -6.11 26.55
N ASN A 183 -11.41 -7.15 27.08
CA ASN A 183 -12.39 -7.03 28.15
C ASN A 183 -11.74 -6.47 29.42
N THR A 184 -10.53 -6.89 29.73
CA THR A 184 -9.75 -6.38 30.87
C THR A 184 -9.44 -4.89 30.70
N LEU A 185 -8.96 -4.47 29.51
CA LEU A 185 -8.70 -3.06 29.21
C LEU A 185 -9.99 -2.21 29.25
N MET A 186 -11.10 -2.72 28.70
CA MET A 186 -12.39 -2.03 28.75
C MET A 186 -12.85 -1.84 30.19
N SER A 187 -12.70 -2.85 31.05
CA SER A 187 -13.06 -2.75 32.48
C SER A 187 -12.21 -1.71 33.21
N ILE A 188 -10.92 -1.59 32.89
CA ILE A 188 -10.02 -0.58 33.45
C ILE A 188 -10.44 0.83 32.98
N ILE A 189 -10.79 1.00 31.70
CA ILE A 189 -11.24 2.27 31.13
C ILE A 189 -12.55 2.71 31.81
N ASP A 190 -13.48 1.79 32.01
CA ASP A 190 -14.74 2.08 32.69
C ASP A 190 -14.55 2.41 34.17
N TYR A 191 -13.61 1.74 34.84
CA TYR A 191 -13.21 2.06 36.20
C TYR A 191 -12.60 3.48 36.32
N ILE A 192 -11.77 3.88 35.36
CA ILE A 192 -11.17 5.22 35.32
C ILE A 192 -12.22 6.30 35.00
N LYS A 193 -13.22 6.01 34.19
CA LYS A 193 -14.31 6.95 33.85
C LYS A 193 -15.33 7.13 34.99
N CYS A 194 -15.50 6.13 35.83
CA CYS A 194 -16.48 6.13 36.92
C CYS A 194 -16.27 7.26 37.95
N PRO A 195 -15.04 7.61 38.44
CA PRO A 195 -14.85 8.69 39.41
C PRO A 195 -15.05 10.09 38.83
N LEU A 196 -14.87 10.31 37.52
CA LEU A 196 -15.09 11.61 36.88
C LEU A 196 -16.58 11.99 36.83
N ASN A 197 -17.45 11.02 36.62
CA ASN A 197 -18.90 11.25 36.64
C ASN A 197 -19.45 11.50 38.06
N TYR A 198 -18.81 10.94 39.09
CA TYR A 198 -19.20 11.18 40.47
C TYR A 198 -18.82 12.60 40.94
N LEU A 199 -17.67 13.10 40.53
CA LEU A 199 -17.19 14.45 40.81
C LEU A 199 -17.98 15.54 40.08
N LEU A 200 -18.47 15.27 38.86
CA LEU A 200 -19.30 16.21 38.10
C LEU A 200 -20.71 16.36 38.65
N ASN A 201 -21.24 15.34 39.37
CA ASN A 201 -22.57 15.38 39.98
C ASN A 201 -22.54 15.94 41.40
N THR A 202 -21.42 16.08 42.05
CA THR A 202 -21.27 16.69 43.38
C THR A 202 -20.95 18.20 43.36
N LEU A 203 -20.73 18.74 42.15
CA LEU A 203 -20.46 20.20 41.94
C LEU A 203 -21.69 20.98 41.38
N LYS A 204 -22.86 20.39 41.44
CA LYS A 204 -24.17 21.05 41.26
C LYS A 204 -24.88 21.18 42.63
#